data_c41b26d24875be5f95debb5da00127c7
#
_entry.id   c41b26d24875be5f95debb5da00127c7
#
_cell.length_a   1.000
_cell.length_b   1.000
_cell.length_c   1.000
_cell.angle_alpha   90.00
_cell.angle_beta   90.00
_cell.angle_gamma   90.00
#
_symmetry.space_group_name_H-M   'P 1'
#
loop_
_entity.id
_entity.type
_entity.pdbx_description
1 polymer ?
#
loop_
_entity_poly.entity_id
_entity_poly.type
_entity_poly.pdbx_seq_one_letter_code
_entity_poly.pdbx_strand_id
1 'polypeptide(L)'
;MIVSPKEVLEFWFKECEASDWFKKSEEFDAEIRTRFLPTYEAIVSGETVHWRKTPRGRLAEIIVLDQFSRNMFREDAKAFAADSLALILAQEALPYWKELTVEEQGFLVMPFMHSESLWIHDWAAKWFEEPGLERRKKYEMAHRAIIEQFGRYPHRNQILGRKSTLEEEQFLEKHKGF
;
A
#
# COMPACT_ATOMS: atom_id res chain seq x y z
N MET A 1 2.54 -17.35 -13.88
CA MET A 1 3.54 -18.11 -13.06
C MET A 1 3.79 -17.29 -11.80
N ILE A 2 3.93 -17.94 -10.64
CA ILE A 2 4.29 -17.25 -9.38
C ILE A 2 5.78 -16.88 -9.47
N VAL A 3 6.12 -15.61 -9.27
CA VAL A 3 7.50 -15.13 -9.24
C VAL A 3 8.11 -15.24 -7.84
N SER A 4 9.42 -15.03 -7.70
CA SER A 4 10.09 -15.01 -6.39
C SER A 4 10.01 -13.63 -5.72
N PRO A 5 10.22 -13.53 -4.37
CA PRO A 5 10.35 -12.25 -3.69
C PRO A 5 11.42 -11.34 -4.29
N LYS A 6 12.51 -11.94 -4.76
CA LYS A 6 13.61 -11.21 -5.39
C LYS A 6 13.13 -10.50 -6.68
N GLU A 7 12.38 -11.19 -7.52
CA GLU A 7 11.84 -10.61 -8.77
C GLU A 7 10.85 -9.46 -8.48
N VAL A 8 10.00 -9.58 -7.44
CA VAL A 8 9.11 -8.50 -7.01
C VAL A 8 9.91 -7.27 -6.62
N LEU A 9 10.94 -7.43 -5.77
CA LEU A 9 11.74 -6.31 -5.27
C LEU A 9 12.66 -5.73 -6.36
N GLU A 10 13.20 -6.56 -7.26
CA GLU A 10 14.00 -6.08 -8.39
C GLU A 10 13.15 -5.25 -9.35
N PHE A 11 11.93 -5.71 -9.66
CA PHE A 11 10.99 -4.92 -10.44
C PHE A 11 10.74 -3.56 -9.76
N TRP A 12 10.33 -3.58 -8.50
CA TRP A 12 9.88 -2.38 -7.81
C TRP A 12 10.98 -1.36 -7.54
N PHE A 13 12.18 -1.82 -7.15
CA PHE A 13 13.27 -0.94 -6.71
C PHE A 13 14.39 -0.75 -7.72
N LYS A 14 14.41 -1.49 -8.83
CA LYS A 14 15.49 -1.38 -9.82
C LYS A 14 15.01 -1.19 -11.25
N GLU A 15 13.90 -1.83 -11.65
CA GLU A 15 13.34 -1.66 -13.00
C GLU A 15 12.45 -0.42 -13.06
N CYS A 16 11.71 -0.10 -11.97
CA CYS A 16 10.90 1.10 -11.86
C CYS A 16 11.73 2.29 -11.36
N GLU A 17 11.40 3.48 -11.85
CA GLU A 17 11.87 4.73 -11.27
C GLU A 17 10.91 5.23 -10.18
N ALA A 18 11.39 6.08 -9.27
CA ALA A 18 10.55 6.63 -8.20
C ALA A 18 9.34 7.43 -8.72
N SER A 19 9.42 7.94 -9.95
CA SER A 19 8.32 8.61 -10.65
C SER A 19 7.20 7.66 -11.08
N ASP A 20 7.50 6.37 -11.26
CA ASP A 20 6.53 5.38 -11.73
C ASP A 20 5.60 4.91 -10.61
N TRP A 21 6.10 4.85 -9.36
CA TRP A 21 5.38 4.29 -8.22
C TRP A 21 4.00 4.91 -7.97
N PHE A 22 3.86 6.20 -8.27
CA PHE A 22 2.63 6.96 -7.98
C PHE A 22 2.02 7.57 -9.24
N LYS A 23 2.55 7.23 -10.41
CA LYS A 23 2.05 7.70 -11.70
C LYS A 23 0.86 6.86 -12.14
N LYS A 24 -0.17 7.52 -12.62
CA LYS A 24 -1.29 6.84 -13.29
C LYS A 24 -0.88 6.54 -14.74
N SER A 25 -0.69 5.27 -15.08
CA SER A 25 -0.28 4.80 -16.41
C SER A 25 -0.94 3.45 -16.71
N GLU A 26 -1.76 3.41 -17.75
CA GLU A 26 -2.43 2.17 -18.19
C GLU A 26 -1.42 1.10 -18.66
N GLU A 27 -0.33 1.53 -19.28
CA GLU A 27 0.74 0.63 -19.71
C GLU A 27 1.44 -0.02 -18.52
N PHE A 28 1.80 0.77 -17.51
CA PHE A 28 2.43 0.29 -16.29
C PHE A 28 1.48 -0.62 -15.49
N ASP A 29 0.20 -0.26 -15.40
CA ASP A 29 -0.83 -1.07 -14.76
C ASP A 29 -0.99 -2.43 -15.46
N ALA A 30 -0.97 -2.45 -16.80
CA ALA A 30 -1.05 -3.67 -17.59
C ALA A 30 0.20 -4.55 -17.44
N GLU A 31 1.39 -3.95 -17.37
CA GLU A 31 2.63 -4.67 -17.10
C GLU A 31 2.60 -5.36 -15.74
N ILE A 32 2.27 -4.61 -14.67
CA ILE A 32 2.15 -5.18 -13.32
C ILE A 32 1.14 -6.32 -13.30
N ARG A 33 -0.02 -6.14 -13.93
CA ARG A 33 -1.06 -7.16 -13.98
C ARG A 33 -0.56 -8.42 -14.69
N THR A 34 0.11 -8.27 -15.83
CA THR A 34 0.61 -9.40 -16.61
C THR A 34 1.67 -10.18 -15.86
N ARG A 35 2.60 -9.50 -15.20
CA ARG A 35 3.73 -10.13 -14.50
C ARG A 35 3.35 -10.72 -13.15
N PHE A 36 2.46 -10.07 -12.39
CA PHE A 36 2.31 -10.34 -10.96
C PHE A 36 0.93 -10.80 -10.51
N LEU A 37 -0.10 -10.82 -11.37
CA LEU A 37 -1.43 -11.29 -10.97
C LEU A 37 -1.44 -12.72 -10.37
N PRO A 38 -0.77 -13.72 -10.98
CA PRO A 38 -0.72 -15.05 -10.36
C PRO A 38 -0.02 -15.07 -8.99
N THR A 39 0.93 -14.18 -8.79
CA THR A 39 1.63 -14.03 -7.51
C THR A 39 0.73 -13.39 -6.45
N TYR A 40 -0.02 -12.35 -6.83
CA TYR A 40 -1.03 -11.75 -5.96
C TYR A 40 -2.06 -12.80 -5.49
N GLU A 41 -2.60 -13.58 -6.41
CA GLU A 41 -3.56 -14.64 -6.11
C GLU A 41 -2.98 -15.69 -5.14
N ALA A 42 -1.74 -16.11 -5.35
CA ALA A 42 -1.04 -17.04 -4.46
C ALA A 42 -0.80 -16.45 -3.06
N ILE A 43 -0.45 -15.16 -2.97
CA ILE A 43 -0.27 -14.48 -1.67
C ILE A 43 -1.61 -14.42 -0.93
N VAL A 44 -2.68 -14.00 -1.59
CA VAL A 44 -4.02 -13.92 -1.00
C VAL A 44 -4.50 -15.30 -0.53
N SER A 45 -4.13 -16.36 -1.24
CA SER A 45 -4.43 -17.75 -0.87
C SER A 45 -3.51 -18.31 0.22
N GLY A 46 -2.49 -17.55 0.67
CA GLY A 46 -1.56 -17.96 1.72
C GLY A 46 -0.46 -18.93 1.26
N GLU A 47 -0.31 -19.14 -0.05
CA GLU A 47 0.62 -20.12 -0.61
C GLU A 47 2.09 -19.69 -0.54
N THR A 48 2.37 -18.43 -0.21
CA THR A 48 3.70 -17.83 -0.15
C THR A 48 4.29 -17.76 1.26
N VAL A 49 3.77 -18.52 2.21
CA VAL A 49 4.23 -18.54 3.62
C VAL A 49 5.75 -18.69 3.77
N HIS A 50 6.40 -19.38 2.85
CA HIS A 50 7.85 -19.58 2.85
C HIS A 50 8.63 -18.28 2.56
N TRP A 51 8.03 -17.24 1.97
CA TRP A 51 8.64 -15.93 1.75
C TRP A 51 8.93 -15.21 3.07
N ARG A 52 8.08 -15.42 4.08
CA ARG A 52 8.17 -14.77 5.40
C ARG A 52 9.35 -15.19 6.24
N LYS A 53 10.19 -16.12 5.74
CA LYS A 53 11.46 -16.50 6.39
C LYS A 53 12.50 -15.37 6.35
N THR A 54 12.34 -14.39 5.48
CA THR A 54 13.27 -13.26 5.35
C THR A 54 12.51 -11.92 5.42
N PRO A 55 13.15 -10.86 5.93
CA PRO A 55 12.55 -9.52 5.97
C PRO A 55 12.11 -9.02 4.59
N ARG A 56 12.95 -9.23 3.58
CA ARG A 56 12.65 -8.86 2.20
C ARG A 56 11.53 -9.69 1.58
N GLY A 57 11.42 -10.96 1.92
CA GLY A 57 10.30 -11.78 1.48
C GLY A 57 8.96 -11.29 2.06
N ARG A 58 8.95 -10.86 3.33
CA ARG A 58 7.79 -10.21 3.96
C ARG A 58 7.42 -8.92 3.24
N LEU A 59 8.42 -8.07 2.94
CA LEU A 59 8.22 -6.83 2.22
C LEU A 59 7.65 -7.07 0.81
N ALA A 60 8.13 -8.10 0.12
CA ALA A 60 7.62 -8.45 -1.22
C ALA A 60 6.13 -8.80 -1.20
N GLU A 61 5.65 -9.58 -0.22
CA GLU A 61 4.21 -9.83 -0.04
C GLU A 61 3.44 -8.53 0.18
N ILE A 62 3.95 -7.64 1.03
CA ILE A 62 3.31 -6.35 1.34
C ILE A 62 3.22 -5.47 0.09
N ILE A 63 4.29 -5.35 -0.69
CA ILE A 63 4.30 -4.55 -1.93
C ILE A 63 3.28 -5.09 -2.95
N VAL A 64 3.20 -6.40 -3.13
CA VAL A 64 2.23 -7.00 -4.04
C VAL A 64 0.79 -6.74 -3.58
N LEU A 65 0.52 -6.88 -2.28
CA LEU A 65 -0.83 -6.69 -1.73
C LEU A 65 -1.26 -5.23 -1.67
N ASP A 66 -0.35 -4.30 -1.34
CA ASP A 66 -0.67 -2.91 -1.09
C ASP A 66 -0.43 -2.01 -2.32
N GLN A 67 0.67 -2.22 -3.05
CA GLN A 67 1.02 -1.36 -4.19
C GLN A 67 0.53 -1.96 -5.51
N PHE A 68 0.91 -3.19 -5.84
CA PHE A 68 0.53 -3.80 -7.11
C PHE A 68 -0.97 -3.99 -7.25
N SER A 69 -1.69 -4.27 -6.17
CA SER A 69 -3.16 -4.36 -6.20
C SER A 69 -3.80 -3.07 -6.72
N ARG A 70 -3.28 -1.91 -6.34
CA ARG A 70 -3.78 -0.61 -6.79
C ARG A 70 -3.56 -0.38 -8.28
N ASN A 71 -2.47 -0.87 -8.82
CA ASN A 71 -2.21 -0.84 -10.26
C ASN A 71 -3.06 -1.88 -11.00
N MET A 72 -3.01 -3.16 -10.57
CA MET A 72 -3.73 -4.26 -11.24
C MET A 72 -5.23 -4.07 -11.31
N PHE A 73 -5.82 -3.45 -10.29
CA PHE A 73 -7.26 -3.32 -10.12
C PHE A 73 -7.71 -1.86 -10.01
N ARG A 74 -7.03 -0.96 -10.74
CA ARG A 74 -7.39 0.45 -10.76
C ARG A 74 -8.88 0.63 -11.09
N GLU A 75 -9.56 1.46 -10.32
CA GLU A 75 -11.00 1.73 -10.43
C GLU A 75 -11.93 0.53 -10.10
N ASP A 76 -11.38 -0.52 -9.48
CA ASP A 76 -12.13 -1.69 -9.00
C ASP A 76 -11.96 -1.82 -7.48
N ALA A 77 -12.99 -2.29 -6.78
CA ALA A 77 -12.96 -2.56 -5.34
C ALA A 77 -11.85 -3.56 -4.93
N LYS A 78 -11.43 -4.42 -5.83
CA LYS A 78 -10.30 -5.34 -5.63
C LYS A 78 -8.99 -4.64 -5.33
N ALA A 79 -8.83 -3.36 -5.73
CA ALA A 79 -7.63 -2.57 -5.41
C ALA A 79 -7.39 -2.44 -3.90
N PHE A 80 -8.45 -2.56 -3.10
CA PHE A 80 -8.42 -2.42 -1.64
C PHE A 80 -8.75 -3.72 -0.89
N ALA A 81 -9.10 -4.79 -1.59
CA ALA A 81 -9.56 -6.03 -0.99
C ALA A 81 -8.52 -6.70 -0.09
N ALA A 82 -7.24 -6.51 -0.36
CA ALA A 82 -6.14 -7.08 0.39
C ALA A 82 -5.51 -6.11 1.42
N ASP A 83 -6.06 -4.91 1.61
CA ASP A 83 -5.49 -3.89 2.51
C ASP A 83 -5.34 -4.40 3.95
N SER A 84 -6.33 -5.11 4.48
CA SER A 84 -6.25 -5.68 5.84
C SER A 84 -5.17 -6.75 5.96
N LEU A 85 -4.96 -7.56 4.92
CA LEU A 85 -3.91 -8.56 4.90
C LEU A 85 -2.53 -7.88 4.83
N ALA A 86 -2.36 -6.90 3.96
CA ALA A 86 -1.14 -6.11 3.88
C ALA A 86 -0.80 -5.43 5.20
N LEU A 87 -1.81 -4.87 5.88
CA LEU A 87 -1.67 -4.22 7.18
C LEU A 87 -1.16 -5.21 8.25
N ILE A 88 -1.77 -6.39 8.35
CA ILE A 88 -1.35 -7.42 9.32
C ILE A 88 0.07 -7.89 9.03
N LEU A 89 0.40 -8.15 7.77
CA LEU A 89 1.76 -8.54 7.38
C LEU A 89 2.78 -7.44 7.64
N ALA A 90 2.42 -6.18 7.47
CA ALA A 90 3.29 -5.04 7.81
C ALA A 90 3.55 -4.97 9.33
N GLN A 91 2.53 -5.18 10.17
CA GLN A 91 2.70 -5.27 11.63
C GLN A 91 3.65 -6.40 12.01
N GLU A 92 3.49 -7.59 11.43
CA GLU A 92 4.35 -8.76 11.65
C GLU A 92 5.78 -8.58 11.13
N ALA A 93 6.00 -7.65 10.20
CA ALA A 93 7.32 -7.37 9.65
C ALA A 93 8.12 -6.31 10.45
N LEU A 94 7.47 -5.52 11.32
CA LEU A 94 8.13 -4.46 12.10
C LEU A 94 9.34 -4.93 12.94
N PRO A 95 9.37 -6.13 13.55
CA PRO A 95 10.57 -6.62 14.25
C PRO A 95 11.84 -6.65 13.39
N TYR A 96 11.67 -6.72 12.08
CA TYR A 96 12.77 -6.78 11.09
C TYR A 96 13.12 -5.42 10.48
N TRP A 97 12.56 -4.33 11.02
CA TRP A 97 12.71 -2.95 10.53
C TRP A 97 14.14 -2.58 10.16
N LYS A 98 15.09 -2.85 11.07
CA LYS A 98 16.50 -2.47 10.92
C LYS A 98 17.27 -3.29 9.86
N GLU A 99 16.69 -4.35 9.36
CA GLU A 99 17.27 -5.19 8.29
C GLU A 99 16.87 -4.69 6.89
N LEU A 100 15.98 -3.69 6.82
CA LEU A 100 15.49 -3.07 5.59
C LEU A 100 16.19 -1.73 5.37
N THR A 101 16.41 -1.37 4.09
CA THR A 101 16.86 -0.02 3.72
C THR A 101 15.77 1.01 4.00
N VAL A 102 16.14 2.29 4.08
CA VAL A 102 15.18 3.39 4.30
C VAL A 102 14.07 3.40 3.25
N GLU A 103 14.41 3.13 1.99
CA GLU A 103 13.43 3.05 0.90
C GLU A 103 12.47 1.88 1.10
N GLU A 104 12.98 0.70 1.48
CA GLU A 104 12.19 -0.48 1.81
C GLU A 104 11.29 -0.25 3.03
N GLN A 105 11.80 0.41 4.06
CA GLN A 105 11.04 0.85 5.24
C GLN A 105 9.89 1.78 4.84
N GLY A 106 10.13 2.68 3.89
CA GLY A 106 9.11 3.57 3.35
C GLY A 106 7.92 2.84 2.72
N PHE A 107 8.12 1.65 2.14
CA PHE A 107 7.03 0.82 1.62
C PHE A 107 6.43 -0.10 2.69
N LEU A 108 7.22 -0.53 3.68
CA LEU A 108 6.70 -1.29 4.82
C LEU A 108 5.62 -0.54 5.60
N VAL A 109 5.73 0.79 5.72
CA VAL A 109 4.76 1.61 6.47
C VAL A 109 3.52 2.01 5.67
N MET A 110 3.51 1.82 4.35
CA MET A 110 2.38 2.23 3.50
C MET A 110 1.03 1.64 3.92
N PRO A 111 0.93 0.34 4.30
CA PRO A 111 -0.35 -0.21 4.76
C PRO A 111 -0.95 0.49 5.98
N PHE A 112 -0.12 1.07 6.86
CA PHE A 112 -0.62 1.86 8.00
C PHE A 112 -1.26 3.17 7.51
N MET A 113 -0.61 3.85 6.59
CA MET A 113 -1.12 5.06 5.93
C MET A 113 -2.44 4.81 5.18
N HIS A 114 -2.62 3.62 4.62
CA HIS A 114 -3.79 3.25 3.85
C HIS A 114 -4.98 2.75 4.70
N SER A 115 -4.78 2.56 6.00
CA SER A 115 -5.82 2.11 6.92
C SER A 115 -6.91 3.16 7.12
N GLU A 116 -8.18 2.72 7.19
CA GLU A 116 -9.30 3.58 7.57
C GLU A 116 -9.54 3.55 9.11
N SER A 117 -8.49 3.28 9.90
CA SER A 117 -8.53 3.26 11.36
C SER A 117 -7.63 4.34 11.95
N LEU A 118 -8.21 5.35 12.59
CA LEU A 118 -7.46 6.41 13.27
C LEU A 118 -6.50 5.82 14.32
N TRP A 119 -6.92 4.77 15.01
CA TRP A 119 -6.08 4.07 15.98
C TRP A 119 -4.80 3.52 15.34
N ILE A 120 -4.87 2.97 14.12
CA ILE A 120 -3.70 2.47 13.39
C ILE A 120 -2.75 3.62 13.06
N HIS A 121 -3.25 4.77 12.59
CA HIS A 121 -2.43 5.95 12.32
C HIS A 121 -1.69 6.41 13.57
N ASP A 122 -2.40 6.54 14.69
CA ASP A 122 -1.81 6.97 15.97
C ASP A 122 -0.78 5.96 16.48
N TRP A 123 -1.09 4.66 16.41
CA TRP A 123 -0.18 3.60 16.82
C TRP A 123 1.09 3.52 15.96
N ALA A 124 0.96 3.72 14.66
CA ALA A 124 2.06 3.63 13.70
C ALA A 124 2.89 4.91 13.60
N ALA A 125 2.42 6.05 14.15
CA ALA A 125 3.05 7.37 13.99
C ALA A 125 4.56 7.37 14.25
N LYS A 126 5.03 6.63 15.26
CA LYS A 126 6.45 6.53 15.61
C LYS A 126 7.35 6.00 14.50
N TRP A 127 6.81 5.13 13.61
CA TRP A 127 7.58 4.56 12.51
C TRP A 127 7.80 5.57 11.38
N PHE A 128 6.89 6.53 11.24
CA PHE A 128 7.05 7.64 10.29
C PHE A 128 7.98 8.74 10.81
N GLU A 129 8.38 8.70 12.11
CA GLU A 129 9.38 9.61 12.70
C GLU A 129 10.83 9.14 12.45
N GLU A 130 11.03 7.93 11.92
CA GLU A 130 12.35 7.40 11.64
C GLU A 130 13.09 8.24 10.58
N PRO A 131 14.41 8.47 10.76
CA PRO A 131 15.22 9.27 9.84
C PRO A 131 15.13 8.75 8.39
N GLY A 132 14.94 9.68 7.45
CA GLY A 132 14.80 9.39 6.02
C GLY A 132 13.38 9.15 5.56
N LEU A 133 12.39 9.15 6.46
CA LEU A 133 10.97 9.01 6.15
C LEU A 133 10.18 10.32 6.18
N GLU A 134 10.84 11.48 6.19
CA GLU A 134 10.20 12.80 6.32
C GLU A 134 9.14 13.02 5.24
N ARG A 135 9.40 12.56 4.01
CA ARG A 135 8.43 12.63 2.92
C ARG A 135 7.22 11.73 3.20
N ARG A 136 7.44 10.50 3.68
CA ARG A 136 6.36 9.56 4.03
C ARG A 136 5.53 10.10 5.18
N LYS A 137 6.17 10.66 6.21
CA LYS A 137 5.51 11.33 7.32
C LYS A 137 4.56 12.43 6.86
N LYS A 138 5.00 13.28 5.93
CA LYS A 138 4.13 14.34 5.38
C LYS A 138 2.86 13.79 4.75
N TYR A 139 2.96 12.70 3.97
CA TYR A 139 1.79 12.05 3.38
C TYR A 139 0.93 11.37 4.44
N GLU A 140 1.55 10.70 5.42
CA GLU A 140 0.82 10.09 6.54
C GLU A 140 -0.02 11.12 7.29
N MET A 141 0.54 12.28 7.62
CA MET A 141 -0.22 13.35 8.29
C MET A 141 -1.42 13.81 7.48
N ALA A 142 -1.29 13.92 6.16
CA ALA A 142 -2.40 14.27 5.28
C ALA A 142 -3.48 13.18 5.23
N HIS A 143 -3.09 11.91 5.18
CA HIS A 143 -4.00 10.76 5.22
C HIS A 143 -4.73 10.67 6.56
N ARG A 144 -3.97 10.76 7.66
CA ARG A 144 -4.52 10.75 9.02
C ARG A 144 -5.57 11.83 9.23
N ALA A 145 -5.33 13.05 8.72
CA ALA A 145 -6.30 14.16 8.85
C ALA A 145 -7.63 13.83 8.17
N ILE A 146 -7.63 13.11 7.05
CA ILE A 146 -8.86 12.66 6.39
C ILE A 146 -9.59 11.61 7.24
N ILE A 147 -8.86 10.67 7.81
CA ILE A 147 -9.46 9.65 8.70
C ILE A 147 -9.97 10.29 9.99
N GLU A 148 -9.29 11.28 10.54
CA GLU A 148 -9.76 12.03 11.71
C GLU A 148 -11.06 12.78 11.42
N GLN A 149 -11.20 13.34 10.21
CA GLN A 149 -12.38 14.10 9.81
C GLN A 149 -13.57 13.20 9.44
N PHE A 150 -13.34 12.14 8.64
CA PHE A 150 -14.42 11.36 8.01
C PHE A 150 -14.52 9.92 8.51
N GLY A 151 -13.51 9.39 9.23
CA GLY A 151 -13.43 7.99 9.64
C GLY A 151 -13.18 7.02 8.48
N ARG A 152 -13.01 7.53 7.27
CA ARG A 152 -12.76 6.76 6.04
C ARG A 152 -12.16 7.65 4.97
N TYR A 153 -11.71 7.05 3.86
CA TYR A 153 -11.27 7.79 2.68
C TYR A 153 -12.44 8.02 1.73
N PRO A 154 -12.97 9.26 1.59
CA PRO A 154 -14.09 9.56 0.69
C PRO A 154 -13.82 9.19 -0.77
N HIS A 155 -12.56 9.28 -1.21
CA HIS A 155 -12.12 8.91 -2.56
C HIS A 155 -12.42 7.44 -2.93
N ARG A 156 -12.53 6.55 -1.94
CA ARG A 156 -12.87 5.14 -2.14
C ARG A 156 -14.38 4.89 -2.22
N ASN A 157 -15.22 5.86 -1.85
CA ASN A 157 -16.65 5.63 -1.68
C ASN A 157 -17.31 5.12 -2.94
N GLN A 158 -17.08 5.77 -4.08
CA GLN A 158 -17.69 5.36 -5.35
C GLN A 158 -17.29 3.92 -5.73
N ILE A 159 -15.99 3.62 -5.65
CA ILE A 159 -15.44 2.30 -6.02
C ILE A 159 -15.95 1.21 -5.08
N LEU A 160 -16.12 1.52 -3.78
CA LEU A 160 -16.58 0.57 -2.77
C LEU A 160 -18.12 0.55 -2.62
N GLY A 161 -18.85 1.26 -3.47
CA GLY A 161 -20.32 1.33 -3.40
C GLY A 161 -20.84 2.01 -2.13
N ARG A 162 -20.05 2.88 -1.50
CA ARG A 162 -20.40 3.63 -0.29
C ARG A 162 -21.02 4.97 -0.69
N LYS A 163 -22.13 5.32 -0.07
CA LYS A 163 -22.76 6.64 -0.27
C LYS A 163 -21.93 7.71 0.45
N SER A 164 -21.56 8.78 -0.27
CA SER A 164 -20.91 9.94 0.32
C SER A 164 -21.89 10.81 1.08
N THR A 165 -21.41 11.46 2.14
CA THR A 165 -22.12 12.54 2.82
C THR A 165 -21.93 13.85 2.04
N LEU A 166 -22.73 14.86 2.33
CA LEU A 166 -22.57 16.18 1.72
C LEU A 166 -21.18 16.80 2.00
N GLU A 167 -20.66 16.60 3.21
CA GLU A 167 -19.33 17.08 3.59
C GLU A 167 -18.22 16.36 2.81
N GLU A 168 -18.35 15.04 2.60
CA GLU A 168 -17.43 14.27 1.78
C GLU A 168 -17.48 14.69 0.30
N GLU A 169 -18.67 14.98 -0.23
CA GLU A 169 -18.81 15.50 -1.60
C GLU A 169 -18.10 16.84 -1.76
N GLN A 170 -18.31 17.78 -0.83
CA GLN A 170 -17.63 19.09 -0.82
C GLN A 170 -16.10 18.95 -0.68
N PHE A 171 -15.65 17.97 0.10
CA PHE A 171 -14.23 17.65 0.22
C PHE A 171 -13.66 17.16 -1.11
N LEU A 172 -14.34 16.23 -1.79
CA LEU A 172 -13.90 15.65 -3.06
C LEU A 172 -13.86 16.65 -4.22
N GLU A 173 -14.70 17.71 -4.20
CA GLU A 173 -14.64 18.79 -5.17
C GLU A 173 -13.30 19.54 -5.12
N LYS A 174 -12.72 19.68 -3.93
CA LYS A 174 -11.47 20.41 -3.69
C LYS A 174 -10.22 19.50 -3.70
N HIS A 175 -10.40 18.22 -3.45
CA HIS A 175 -9.32 17.25 -3.28
C HIS A 175 -9.55 16.04 -4.20
N LYS A 176 -8.88 16.03 -5.35
CA LYS A 176 -9.08 15.01 -6.40
C LYS A 176 -8.32 13.67 -6.15
N GLY A 177 -7.87 13.42 -4.94
CA GLY A 177 -7.10 12.24 -4.55
C GLY A 177 -5.65 12.58 -4.20
N PHE A 178 -4.92 11.53 -3.84
CA PHE A 178 -3.47 11.57 -3.58
C PHE A 178 -2.69 11.26 -4.83
#